data_87e48b8e30b7378b27b2e17c53c1190f
#
_entry.id   87e48b8e30b7378b27b2e17c53c1190f
#
_cell.length_a   1.000
_cell.length_b   1.000
_cell.length_c   1.000
_cell.angle_alpha   90.00
_cell.angle_beta   90.00
_cell.angle_gamma   90.00
#
_symmetry.space_group_name_H-M   'P 1'
#
loop_
_entity.id
_entity.type
_entity.pdbx_description
1 polymer ?
#
loop_
_entity_poly.entity_id
_entity_poly.type
_entity_poly.pdbx_seq_one_letter_code
_entity_poly.pdbx_strand_id
1 'polypeptide(L)'
;MDILTPKGQISVDDEQATRRLWESYYPDYRYIETPKNKPAAFDALLVKGKNIYAVVETKCRRDMTLEKFSAEYNMQWLVTYKKIRDCCIAADLLAVPFVGFLYIQPSNVLLTKEIYRDGMFQQHITIEQTRTQATTNGGYVLRDNAYINMSQAKILRGDA
;
A
#
# COMPACT_ATOMS: atom_id res chain seq x y z
N MET A 1 -10.74 -4.34 -8.48
CA MET A 1 -10.98 -5.55 -7.66
C MET A 1 -12.46 -5.80 -7.57
N ASP A 2 -12.89 -7.03 -7.76
CA ASP A 2 -14.29 -7.40 -7.59
C ASP A 2 -14.52 -7.86 -6.14
N ILE A 3 -15.18 -7.04 -5.34
CA ILE A 3 -15.44 -7.31 -3.92
C ILE A 3 -16.48 -8.41 -3.69
N LEU A 4 -17.17 -8.84 -4.75
CA LEU A 4 -18.17 -9.92 -4.66
C LEU A 4 -17.52 -11.30 -4.73
N THR A 5 -16.24 -11.40 -5.14
CA THR A 5 -15.51 -12.66 -5.16
C THR A 5 -14.91 -12.97 -3.78
N PRO A 6 -14.65 -14.27 -3.45
CA PRO A 6 -13.96 -14.62 -2.21
C PRO A 6 -12.59 -13.93 -2.07
N LYS A 7 -11.81 -13.83 -3.14
CA LYS A 7 -10.50 -13.12 -3.11
C LYS A 7 -10.68 -11.63 -2.90
N GLY A 8 -11.68 -11.02 -3.51
CA GLY A 8 -12.01 -9.62 -3.29
C GLY A 8 -12.41 -9.35 -1.85
N GLN A 9 -13.19 -10.23 -1.23
CA GLN A 9 -13.58 -10.10 0.18
C GLN A 9 -12.38 -10.24 1.12
N ILE A 10 -11.44 -11.15 0.84
CA ILE A 10 -10.19 -11.26 1.62
C ILE A 10 -9.40 -9.96 1.56
N SER A 11 -9.30 -9.34 0.40
CA SER A 11 -8.60 -8.05 0.24
C SER A 11 -9.28 -6.93 1.04
N VAL A 12 -10.60 -6.90 1.08
CA VAL A 12 -11.34 -5.95 1.91
C VAL A 12 -11.05 -6.18 3.40
N ASP A 13 -11.07 -7.43 3.84
CA ASP A 13 -10.79 -7.80 5.23
C ASP A 13 -9.36 -7.41 5.64
N ASP A 14 -8.38 -7.62 4.76
CA ASP A 14 -6.98 -7.25 5.00
C ASP A 14 -6.82 -5.74 5.09
N GLU A 15 -7.51 -4.99 4.25
CA GLU A 15 -7.48 -3.53 4.33
C GLU A 15 -8.12 -3.02 5.63
N GLN A 16 -9.18 -3.65 6.09
CA GLN A 16 -9.79 -3.33 7.38
C GLN A 16 -8.83 -3.65 8.55
N ALA A 17 -8.10 -4.76 8.48
CA ALA A 17 -7.08 -5.09 9.47
C ALA A 17 -5.95 -4.04 9.48
N THR A 18 -5.52 -3.61 8.31
CA THR A 18 -4.52 -2.54 8.14
C THR A 18 -4.99 -1.24 8.78
N ARG A 19 -6.23 -0.85 8.49
CA ARG A 19 -6.85 0.35 9.06
C ARG A 19 -6.88 0.30 10.58
N ARG A 20 -7.35 -0.81 11.15
CA ARG A 20 -7.43 -0.97 12.62
C ARG A 20 -6.05 -0.86 13.27
N LEU A 21 -5.04 -1.51 12.65
CA LEU A 21 -3.68 -1.46 13.15
C LEU A 21 -3.11 -0.05 13.10
N TRP A 22 -3.27 0.64 11.97
CA TRP A 22 -2.83 2.04 11.84
C TRP A 22 -3.51 2.94 12.89
N GLU A 23 -4.82 2.90 13.00
CA GLU A 23 -5.58 3.76 13.90
C GLU A 23 -5.29 3.45 15.37
N SER A 24 -4.85 2.22 15.71
CA SER A 24 -4.43 1.87 17.07
C SER A 24 -3.15 2.61 17.50
N TYR A 25 -2.23 2.85 16.56
CA TYR A 25 -1.00 3.60 16.81
C TYR A 25 -1.21 5.12 16.71
N TYR A 26 -2.11 5.54 15.84
CA TYR A 26 -2.35 6.96 15.54
C TYR A 26 -3.84 7.28 15.62
N PRO A 27 -4.41 7.32 16.82
CA PRO A 27 -5.86 7.49 16.99
C PRO A 27 -6.40 8.83 16.50
N ASP A 28 -5.54 9.84 16.33
CA ASP A 28 -5.94 11.14 15.79
C ASP A 28 -5.99 11.19 14.28
N TYR A 29 -5.46 10.15 13.60
CA TYR A 29 -5.41 10.06 12.14
C TYR A 29 -6.33 8.95 11.68
N ARG A 30 -7.39 9.31 10.96
CA ARG A 30 -8.31 8.33 10.39
C ARG A 30 -7.79 7.85 9.04
N TYR A 31 -7.94 6.56 8.79
CA TYR A 31 -7.70 5.94 7.49
C TYR A 31 -9.06 5.88 6.78
N ILE A 32 -9.26 6.73 5.75
CA ILE A 32 -10.52 6.84 5.03
C ILE A 32 -10.35 6.20 3.66
N GLU A 33 -11.03 5.08 3.46
CA GLU A 33 -10.96 4.30 2.23
C GLU A 33 -11.67 4.97 1.08
N THR A 34 -11.11 4.82 -0.13
CA THR A 34 -11.85 5.11 -1.35
C THR A 34 -12.92 4.04 -1.59
N PRO A 35 -14.01 4.37 -2.32
CA PRO A 35 -15.05 3.38 -2.63
C PRO A 35 -14.49 2.14 -3.31
N LYS A 36 -14.92 0.94 -2.90
CA LYS A 36 -14.44 -0.34 -3.42
C LYS A 36 -15.25 -0.86 -4.60
N ASN A 37 -16.35 -0.22 -4.93
CA ASN A 37 -17.24 -0.63 -6.02
C ASN A 37 -16.85 -0.02 -7.37
N LYS A 38 -15.80 0.77 -7.44
CA LYS A 38 -15.25 1.35 -8.67
C LYS A 38 -13.73 1.48 -8.57
N PRO A 39 -13.04 1.53 -9.73
CA PRO A 39 -11.60 1.80 -9.73
C PRO A 39 -11.29 3.14 -9.06
N ALA A 40 -10.20 3.18 -8.31
CA ALA A 40 -9.72 4.38 -7.65
C ALA A 40 -8.22 4.56 -7.91
N ALA A 41 -7.78 5.82 -7.97
CA ALA A 41 -6.38 6.16 -8.21
C ALA A 41 -5.49 5.80 -7.02
N PHE A 42 -6.05 5.76 -5.82
CA PHE A 42 -5.36 5.41 -4.58
C PHE A 42 -6.34 4.68 -3.65
N ASP A 43 -5.81 4.06 -2.59
CA ASP A 43 -6.64 3.24 -1.71
C ASP A 43 -7.31 4.02 -0.59
N ALA A 44 -6.61 5.01 -0.02
CA ALA A 44 -7.13 5.74 1.12
C ALA A 44 -6.50 7.12 1.27
N LEU A 45 -7.11 7.92 2.13
CA LEU A 45 -6.54 9.16 2.65
C LEU A 45 -6.31 9.02 4.15
N LEU A 46 -5.20 9.53 4.64
CA LEU A 46 -5.03 9.78 6.07
C LEU A 46 -5.54 11.18 6.37
N VAL A 47 -6.42 11.28 7.36
CA VAL A 47 -7.09 12.53 7.71
C VAL A 47 -6.95 12.78 9.20
N LYS A 48 -6.50 13.98 9.56
CA LYS A 48 -6.46 14.45 10.95
C LYS A 48 -7.39 15.66 11.09
N GLY A 49 -8.45 15.51 11.88
CA GLY A 49 -9.47 16.54 12.00
C GLY A 49 -10.12 16.81 10.64
N LYS A 50 -9.97 18.02 10.12
CA LYS A 50 -10.50 18.44 8.82
C LYS A 50 -9.42 18.46 7.72
N ASN A 51 -8.19 18.06 8.04
CA ASN A 51 -7.06 18.19 7.12
C ASN A 51 -6.68 16.84 6.55
N ILE A 52 -6.48 16.77 5.23
CA ILE A 52 -5.89 15.63 4.56
C ILE A 52 -4.39 15.65 4.84
N TYR A 53 -3.87 14.54 5.36
CA TYR A 53 -2.47 14.40 5.74
C TYR A 53 -1.64 13.67 4.68
N ALA A 54 -2.19 12.64 4.05
CA ALA A 54 -1.48 11.83 3.06
C ALA A 54 -2.42 11.08 2.14
N VAL A 55 -1.92 10.75 0.95
CA VAL A 55 -2.51 9.76 0.03
C VAL A 55 -1.83 8.43 0.32
N VAL A 56 -2.59 7.34 0.35
CA VAL A 56 -2.09 6.01 0.70
C VAL A 56 -2.39 4.99 -0.39
N GLU A 57 -1.39 4.19 -0.72
CA GLU A 57 -1.54 2.91 -1.43
C GLU A 57 -1.27 1.80 -0.43
N THR A 58 -2.20 0.86 -0.31
CA THR A 58 -2.13 -0.24 0.65
C THR A 58 -2.01 -1.55 -0.10
N LYS A 59 -1.06 -2.38 0.32
CA LYS A 59 -0.90 -3.74 -0.17
C LYS A 59 -0.83 -4.70 1.01
N CYS A 60 -1.48 -5.84 0.87
CA CYS A 60 -1.47 -6.88 1.89
C CYS A 60 -0.83 -8.14 1.34
N ARG A 61 -0.01 -8.78 2.16
CA ARG A 61 0.67 -10.04 1.83
C ARG A 61 0.25 -11.11 2.84
N ARG A 62 -0.27 -12.22 2.33
CA ARG A 62 -0.66 -13.38 3.14
C ARG A 62 0.28 -14.56 3.00
N ASP A 63 1.16 -14.51 2.00
CA ASP A 63 2.02 -15.61 1.57
C ASP A 63 3.45 -15.52 2.10
N MET A 64 3.74 -14.53 2.96
CA MET A 64 5.08 -14.36 3.53
C MET A 64 5.02 -13.76 4.93
N THR A 65 6.05 -14.07 5.71
CA THR A 65 6.32 -13.41 6.99
C THR A 65 7.25 -12.22 6.78
N LEU A 66 7.41 -11.40 7.81
CA LEU A 66 8.38 -10.29 7.77
C LEU A 66 9.81 -10.83 7.57
N GLU A 67 10.14 -11.96 8.21
CA GLU A 67 11.45 -12.60 8.10
C GLU A 67 11.72 -13.06 6.65
N LYS A 68 10.73 -13.67 6.00
CA LYS A 68 10.83 -14.07 4.60
C LYS A 68 10.96 -12.87 3.68
N PHE A 69 10.19 -11.82 3.92
CA PHE A 69 10.26 -10.58 3.14
C PHE A 69 11.66 -9.96 3.21
N SER A 70 12.26 -9.96 4.40
CA SER A 70 13.62 -9.47 4.60
C SER A 70 14.66 -10.40 3.94
N ALA A 71 14.60 -11.72 4.22
CA ALA A 71 15.64 -12.66 3.82
C ALA A 71 15.61 -12.99 2.32
N GLU A 72 14.41 -13.15 1.74
CA GLU A 72 14.28 -13.60 0.36
C GLU A 72 14.00 -12.48 -0.64
N TYR A 73 13.41 -11.37 -0.20
CA TYR A 73 13.02 -10.26 -1.08
C TYR A 73 13.77 -8.96 -0.77
N ASN A 74 14.73 -8.98 0.16
CA ASN A 74 15.52 -7.81 0.55
C ASN A 74 14.68 -6.58 0.89
N MET A 75 13.51 -6.80 1.50
CA MET A 75 12.55 -5.73 1.82
C MET A 75 12.07 -4.95 0.59
N GLN A 76 12.11 -5.56 -0.60
CA GLN A 76 11.66 -4.91 -1.84
C GLN A 76 10.19 -5.19 -2.07
N TRP A 77 9.40 -4.13 -2.08
CA TRP A 77 7.96 -4.18 -2.35
C TRP A 77 7.69 -3.88 -3.82
N LEU A 78 7.04 -4.83 -4.50
CA LEU A 78 6.68 -4.68 -5.91
C LEU A 78 5.32 -3.98 -6.03
N VAL A 79 5.30 -2.86 -6.74
CA VAL A 79 4.08 -2.08 -7.00
C VAL A 79 3.99 -1.76 -8.48
N THR A 80 2.81 -1.89 -9.06
CA THR A 80 2.58 -1.45 -10.45
C THR A 80 2.91 0.05 -10.58
N TYR A 81 3.74 0.39 -11.56
CA TYR A 81 4.18 1.79 -11.74
C TYR A 81 3.01 2.75 -11.97
N LYS A 82 1.97 2.30 -12.66
CA LYS A 82 0.76 3.09 -12.86
C LYS A 82 0.15 3.53 -11.53
N LYS A 83 0.11 2.64 -10.54
CA LYS A 83 -0.41 2.96 -9.20
C LYS A 83 0.43 4.03 -8.51
N ILE A 84 1.74 3.92 -8.60
CA ILE A 84 2.66 4.92 -8.03
C ILE A 84 2.43 6.28 -8.69
N ARG A 85 2.36 6.32 -10.03
CA ARG A 85 2.12 7.55 -10.78
C ARG A 85 0.79 8.19 -10.39
N ASP A 86 -0.28 7.40 -10.31
CA ASP A 86 -1.60 7.91 -9.94
C ASP A 86 -1.60 8.48 -8.52
N CYS A 87 -0.90 7.83 -7.59
CA CYS A 87 -0.74 8.33 -6.22
C CYS A 87 0.08 9.61 -6.16
N CYS A 88 1.13 9.73 -6.96
CA CYS A 88 1.93 10.96 -7.04
C CYS A 88 1.11 12.14 -7.57
N ILE A 89 0.29 11.91 -8.60
CA ILE A 89 -0.60 12.94 -9.15
C ILE A 89 -1.60 13.40 -8.08
N ALA A 90 -2.21 12.47 -7.35
CA ALA A 90 -3.14 12.80 -6.28
C ALA A 90 -2.45 13.55 -5.14
N ALA A 91 -1.24 13.13 -4.76
CA ALA A 91 -0.44 13.79 -3.74
C ALA A 91 -0.10 15.23 -4.12
N ASP A 92 0.31 15.47 -5.36
CA ASP A 92 0.58 16.80 -5.87
C ASP A 92 -0.67 17.68 -5.86
N LEU A 93 -1.78 17.14 -6.33
CA LEU A 93 -3.06 17.87 -6.39
C LEU A 93 -3.53 18.29 -4.99
N LEU A 94 -3.36 17.42 -3.99
CA LEU A 94 -3.79 17.66 -2.62
C LEU A 94 -2.71 18.34 -1.77
N ALA A 95 -1.52 18.55 -2.32
CA ALA A 95 -0.35 19.12 -1.62
C ALA A 95 0.00 18.35 -0.33
N VAL A 96 0.00 17.02 -0.41
CA VAL A 96 0.32 16.11 0.70
C VAL A 96 1.28 15.02 0.23
N PRO A 97 1.97 14.31 1.13
CA PRO A 97 2.81 13.18 0.72
C PRO A 97 2.00 11.98 0.26
N PHE A 98 2.66 11.12 -0.53
CA PHE A 98 2.20 9.78 -0.82
C PHE A 98 2.94 8.79 0.08
N VAL A 99 2.18 8.01 0.85
CA VAL A 99 2.68 7.04 1.81
C VAL A 99 2.28 5.64 1.38
N GLY A 100 3.23 4.71 1.40
CA GLY A 100 2.97 3.30 1.14
C GLY A 100 2.71 2.54 2.42
N PHE A 101 1.68 1.71 2.40
CA PHE A 101 1.30 0.79 3.48
C PHE A 101 1.44 -0.63 3.00
N LEU A 102 2.33 -1.40 3.60
CA LEU A 102 2.49 -2.83 3.32
C LEU A 102 2.15 -3.64 4.58
N TYR A 103 1.01 -4.31 4.55
CA TYR A 103 0.59 -5.18 5.64
C TYR A 103 1.01 -6.62 5.38
N ILE A 104 1.80 -7.18 6.28
CA ILE A 104 2.25 -8.57 6.22
C ILE A 104 1.42 -9.36 7.22
N GLN A 105 0.37 -9.99 6.72
CA GLN A 105 -0.67 -10.59 7.53
C GLN A 105 -0.16 -11.70 8.46
N PRO A 106 0.69 -12.67 8.00
CA PRO A 106 1.17 -13.74 8.91
C PRO A 106 1.97 -13.24 10.10
N SER A 107 2.67 -12.11 9.94
CA SER A 107 3.43 -11.48 11.04
C SER A 107 2.63 -10.43 11.79
N ASN A 108 1.43 -10.08 11.30
CA ASN A 108 0.58 -9.02 11.83
C ASN A 108 1.37 -7.71 12.04
N VAL A 109 2.07 -7.28 10.98
CA VAL A 109 2.86 -6.05 10.98
C VAL A 109 2.47 -5.18 9.80
N LEU A 110 2.48 -3.87 10.02
CA LEU A 110 2.27 -2.87 9.00
C LEU A 110 3.56 -2.07 8.82
N LEU A 111 4.10 -2.10 7.61
CA LEU A 111 5.22 -1.27 7.22
C LEU A 111 4.67 -0.01 6.57
N THR A 112 5.08 1.17 7.07
CA THR A 112 4.66 2.45 6.50
C THR A 112 5.89 3.25 6.09
N LYS A 113 5.83 3.84 4.90
CA LYS A 113 6.92 4.64 4.38
C LYS A 113 6.41 5.75 3.50
N GLU A 114 6.94 6.95 3.73
CA GLU A 114 6.73 8.06 2.82
C GLU A 114 7.53 7.82 1.55
N ILE A 115 6.84 7.75 0.40
CA ILE A 115 7.45 7.42 -0.89
C ILE A 115 7.71 8.68 -1.71
N TYR A 116 6.84 9.68 -1.59
CA TYR A 116 6.88 10.86 -2.43
C TYR A 116 6.37 12.08 -1.66
N ARG A 117 7.06 13.20 -1.77
CA ARG A 117 6.69 14.46 -1.12
C ARG A 117 7.21 15.64 -1.93
N ASP A 118 6.40 16.68 -2.06
CA ASP A 118 6.77 17.95 -2.70
C ASP A 118 7.41 17.76 -4.10
N GLY A 119 6.81 16.89 -4.89
CA GLY A 119 7.27 16.62 -6.26
C GLY A 119 8.48 15.69 -6.35
N MET A 120 8.95 15.10 -5.25
CA MET A 120 10.17 14.29 -5.23
C MET A 120 9.96 12.93 -4.58
N PHE A 121 10.48 11.88 -5.24
CA PHE A 121 10.60 10.57 -4.59
C PHE A 121 11.60 10.63 -3.43
N GLN A 122 11.24 10.01 -2.31
CA GLN A 122 12.07 10.00 -1.10
C GLN A 122 13.10 8.86 -1.11
N GLN A 123 13.15 8.11 -2.19
CA GLN A 123 14.13 7.05 -2.41
C GLN A 123 14.28 6.81 -3.91
N HIS A 124 15.32 6.09 -4.29
CA HIS A 124 15.48 5.62 -5.66
C HIS A 124 14.41 4.58 -5.98
N ILE A 125 13.73 4.75 -7.11
CA ILE A 125 12.71 3.80 -7.61
C ILE A 125 13.27 3.11 -8.84
N THR A 126 13.39 1.78 -8.80
CA THR A 126 13.75 0.96 -9.95
C THR A 126 12.48 0.51 -10.65
N ILE A 127 12.42 0.71 -11.97
CA ILE A 127 11.26 0.32 -12.77
C ILE A 127 11.68 -0.80 -13.71
N GLU A 128 10.92 -1.91 -13.70
CA GLU A 128 11.17 -3.05 -14.57
C GLU A 128 9.85 -3.55 -15.16
N GLN A 129 9.89 -4.00 -16.40
CA GLN A 129 8.77 -4.71 -16.99
C GLN A 129 8.79 -6.16 -16.52
N THR A 130 7.75 -6.57 -15.81
CA THR A 130 7.65 -7.92 -15.26
C THR A 130 6.29 -8.54 -15.57
N ARG A 131 6.25 -9.86 -15.52
CA ARG A 131 5.03 -10.63 -15.65
C ARG A 131 4.29 -10.62 -14.31
N THR A 132 3.08 -10.07 -14.31
CA THR A 132 2.24 -9.98 -13.13
C THR A 132 0.86 -10.55 -13.39
N GLN A 133 0.13 -10.85 -12.32
CA GLN A 133 -1.24 -11.30 -12.43
C GLN A 133 -2.13 -10.21 -13.01
N ALA A 134 -2.90 -10.56 -14.05
CA ALA A 134 -3.73 -9.59 -14.78
C ALA A 134 -4.93 -9.14 -13.93
N THR A 135 -5.57 -10.08 -13.24
CA THR A 135 -6.73 -9.82 -12.37
C THR A 135 -6.61 -10.62 -11.07
N THR A 136 -7.45 -10.29 -10.08
CA THR A 136 -7.55 -11.05 -8.83
C THR A 136 -7.86 -12.54 -9.08
N ASN A 137 -8.54 -12.84 -10.18
CA ASN A 137 -8.98 -14.20 -10.51
C ASN A 137 -7.99 -14.99 -11.38
N GLY A 138 -6.85 -14.41 -11.72
CA GLY A 138 -5.80 -15.07 -12.49
C GLY A 138 -5.45 -14.37 -13.79
N GLY A 139 -4.72 -15.10 -14.67
CA GLY A 139 -4.14 -14.55 -15.88
C GLY A 139 -2.86 -13.78 -15.62
N TYR A 140 -2.09 -13.51 -16.69
CA TYR A 140 -0.82 -12.78 -16.59
C TYR A 140 -0.74 -11.71 -17.67
N VAL A 141 -0.04 -10.64 -17.36
CA VAL A 141 0.23 -9.54 -18.26
C VAL A 141 1.60 -8.94 -17.95
N LEU A 142 2.27 -8.38 -18.94
CA LEU A 142 3.50 -7.61 -18.73
C LEU A 142 3.12 -6.19 -18.30
N ARG A 143 3.71 -5.75 -17.19
CA ARG A 143 3.50 -4.39 -16.67
C ARG A 143 4.83 -3.79 -16.26
N ASP A 144 4.88 -2.45 -16.32
CA ASP A 144 5.94 -1.72 -15.66
C ASP A 144 5.66 -1.74 -14.16
N ASN A 145 6.60 -2.29 -13.41
CA ASN A 145 6.53 -2.39 -11.96
C ASN A 145 7.69 -1.65 -11.35
N ALA A 146 7.45 -1.08 -10.17
CA ALA A 146 8.48 -0.43 -9.39
C ALA A 146 8.77 -1.25 -8.15
N TYR A 147 10.03 -1.22 -7.72
CA TYR A 147 10.48 -1.82 -6.47
C TYR A 147 10.71 -0.71 -5.47
N ILE A 148 10.02 -0.78 -4.34
CA ILE A 148 10.13 0.17 -3.25
C ILE A 148 10.86 -0.52 -2.11
N ASN A 149 12.00 0.04 -1.70
CA ASN A 149 12.77 -0.50 -0.60
C ASN A 149 12.12 -0.10 0.72
N MET A 150 11.64 -1.10 1.46
CA MET A 150 10.96 -0.92 2.75
C MET A 150 11.87 -1.11 3.96
N SER A 151 13.20 -1.21 3.78
CA SER A 151 14.15 -1.43 4.88
C SER A 151 14.16 -0.28 5.90
N GLN A 152 13.82 0.94 5.47
CA GLN A 152 13.72 2.11 6.34
C GLN A 152 12.28 2.43 6.74
N ALA A 153 11.34 1.56 6.41
CA ALA A 153 9.95 1.75 6.77
C ALA A 153 9.76 1.66 8.29
N LYS A 154 8.79 2.39 8.77
CA LYS A 154 8.34 2.25 10.15
C LYS A 154 7.54 0.94 10.27
N ILE A 155 7.82 0.17 11.31
CA ILE A 155 7.17 -1.11 11.56
C ILE A 155 6.18 -0.94 12.72
N LEU A 156 4.89 -1.11 12.42
CA LEU A 156 3.83 -1.11 13.42
C LEU A 156 3.42 -2.56 13.66
N ARG A 157 3.54 -3.03 14.89
CA ARG A 157 3.24 -4.42 15.25
C ARG A 157 1.86 -4.50 15.90
N GLY A 158 1.06 -5.45 15.40
CA GLY A 158 -0.20 -5.76 16.03
C GLY A 158 -0.02 -6.64 17.27
N ASP A 159 -1.08 -6.75 18.04
CA ASP A 159 -1.10 -7.65 19.19
C ASP A 159 -1.02 -9.11 18.74
N ALA A 160 -0.35 -9.91 19.53
CA ALA A 160 -0.19 -11.32 19.28
C ALA A 160 -1.53 -12.10 19.46
#